data_da30c2357a7ba2e7bdb73fe5e3a203ea
#
_entry.id   da30c2357a7ba2e7bdb73fe5e3a203ea
#
_cell.length_a   1.000
_cell.length_b   1.000
_cell.length_c   1.000
_cell.angle_alpha   90.00
_cell.angle_beta   90.00
_cell.angle_gamma   90.00
#
_symmetry.space_group_name_H-M   'P 1'
#
loop_
_entity.id
_entity.type
_entity.pdbx_description
1 polymer ?
#
loop_
_entity_poly.entity_id
_entity_poly.type
_entity_poly.pdbx_seq_one_letter_code
_entity_poly.pdbx_strand_id
1 'polypeptide(L)'
;MLEWQDNLAALSKWADRWGMDFNVKKSKILFFNSKGKLPHYSLHRHELEIVEEVKYLGIIIQSDMKFTAYIQRKLMTANRQLGVIRRALYWAPTNAKLLAYNTLCLPHLEYAATAWDPSNKKDISDIEQLQDQSVRFYSWYQGEGWCRRCQD
;
A
#
# COMPACT_ATOMS: atom_id res chain seq x y z
N MET A 1 26.62 9.62 14.03
CA MET A 1 26.69 9.62 12.55
C MET A 1 27.69 8.61 11.98
N LEU A 2 28.82 8.38 12.65
CA LEU A 2 29.83 7.38 12.23
C LEU A 2 29.31 5.94 12.34
N GLU A 3 28.52 5.63 13.34
CA GLU A 3 28.01 4.28 13.64
C GLU A 3 27.24 3.61 12.46
N TRP A 4 26.41 4.35 11.73
CA TRP A 4 25.68 3.79 10.58
C TRP A 4 26.61 3.47 9.40
N GLN A 5 27.63 4.30 9.15
CA GLN A 5 28.60 4.01 8.08
C GLN A 5 29.48 2.81 8.44
N ASP A 6 29.82 2.66 9.71
CA ASP A 6 30.59 1.50 10.20
C ASP A 6 29.78 0.22 10.07
N ASN A 7 28.48 0.25 10.35
CA ASN A 7 27.57 -0.87 10.15
C ASN A 7 27.44 -1.25 8.65
N LEU A 8 27.34 -0.28 7.75
CA LEU A 8 27.33 -0.53 6.30
C LEU A 8 28.66 -1.11 5.82
N ALA A 9 29.78 -0.69 6.37
CA ALA A 9 31.09 -1.24 6.08
C ALA A 9 31.22 -2.70 6.59
N ALA A 10 30.68 -2.99 7.78
CA ALA A 10 30.63 -4.35 8.32
C ALA A 10 29.77 -5.27 7.46
N LEU A 11 28.61 -4.76 6.99
CA LEU A 11 27.72 -5.47 6.09
C LEU A 11 28.38 -5.78 4.74
N SER A 12 29.15 -4.83 4.19
CA SER A 12 29.92 -5.03 2.97
C SER A 12 30.94 -6.15 3.13
N LYS A 13 31.72 -6.14 4.23
CA LYS A 13 32.69 -7.20 4.54
C LYS A 13 32.02 -8.58 4.72
N TRP A 14 30.83 -8.60 5.31
CA TRP A 14 30.07 -9.84 5.46
C TRP A 14 29.64 -10.39 4.09
N ALA A 15 29.13 -9.55 3.20
CA ALA A 15 28.74 -9.95 1.85
C ALA A 15 29.93 -10.48 1.06
N ASP A 16 31.09 -9.79 1.09
CA ASP A 16 32.32 -10.25 0.45
C ASP A 16 32.75 -11.65 0.95
N ARG A 17 32.62 -11.89 2.26
CA ARG A 17 32.97 -13.20 2.86
C ARG A 17 32.08 -14.34 2.35
N TRP A 18 30.81 -14.05 2.02
CA TRP A 18 29.84 -15.03 1.56
C TRP A 18 29.67 -15.04 0.03
N GLY A 19 30.46 -14.28 -0.71
CA GLY A 19 30.37 -14.18 -2.16
C GLY A 19 29.06 -13.60 -2.66
N MET A 20 28.47 -12.67 -1.88
CA MET A 20 27.21 -12.00 -2.21
C MET A 20 27.46 -10.52 -2.55
N ASP A 21 26.73 -10.01 -3.54
CA ASP A 21 26.77 -8.63 -3.93
C ASP A 21 25.44 -7.91 -3.63
N PHE A 22 25.54 -6.70 -3.08
CA PHE A 22 24.38 -5.82 -2.94
C PHE A 22 24.07 -5.13 -4.25
N ASN A 23 22.79 -5.09 -4.60
CA ASN A 23 22.35 -4.30 -5.75
C ASN A 23 22.24 -2.83 -5.35
N VAL A 24 23.32 -2.07 -5.54
CA VAL A 24 23.40 -0.65 -5.18
C VAL A 24 22.32 0.18 -5.87
N LYS A 25 21.93 -0.14 -7.12
CA LYS A 25 20.87 0.57 -7.84
C LYS A 25 19.49 0.43 -7.20
N LYS A 26 19.28 -0.66 -6.44
CA LYS A 26 18.04 -0.91 -5.71
C LYS A 26 18.12 -0.53 -4.23
N SER A 27 19.34 -0.28 -3.72
CA SER A 27 19.57 0.13 -2.34
C SER A 27 19.46 1.65 -2.24
N LYS A 28 18.56 2.12 -1.40
CA LYS A 28 18.25 3.55 -1.25
C LYS A 28 18.17 3.91 0.21
N ILE A 29 18.36 5.18 0.51
CA ILE A 29 18.24 5.72 1.87
C ILE A 29 16.97 6.55 1.94
N LEU A 30 16.14 6.25 2.92
CA LEU A 30 14.95 7.02 3.26
C LEU A 30 15.09 7.55 4.67
N PHE A 31 15.10 8.86 4.83
CA PHE A 31 15.11 9.51 6.14
C PHE A 31 13.67 9.86 6.55
N PHE A 32 13.32 9.50 7.78
CA PHE A 32 12.01 9.85 8.33
C PHE A 32 12.07 11.16 9.09
N ASN A 33 11.15 12.08 8.78
CA ASN A 33 10.95 13.36 9.47
C ASN A 33 12.26 14.15 9.72
N SER A 34 13.23 14.04 8.83
CA SER A 34 14.53 14.69 8.99
C SER A 34 14.45 16.15 8.56
N LYS A 35 14.93 17.04 9.43
CA LYS A 35 15.07 18.47 9.16
C LYS A 35 16.56 18.81 9.15
N GLY A 36 17.08 19.28 8.02
CA GLY A 36 18.46 19.73 7.91
C GLY A 36 19.29 18.99 6.87
N LYS A 37 20.63 19.16 6.95
CA LYS A 37 21.56 18.53 6.02
C LYS A 37 21.62 17.03 6.26
N LEU A 38 21.25 16.25 5.26
CA LEU A 38 21.25 14.79 5.32
C LEU A 38 22.67 14.25 5.14
N PRO A 39 23.09 13.26 5.95
CA PRO A 39 24.36 12.61 5.78
C PRO A 39 24.36 11.70 4.55
N HIS A 40 25.50 11.66 3.86
CA HIS A 40 25.74 10.73 2.75
C HIS A 40 26.28 9.41 3.30
N TYR A 41 25.82 8.31 2.74
CA TYR A 41 26.29 6.97 3.09
C TYR A 41 26.70 6.21 1.83
N SER A 42 27.68 5.35 1.99
CA SER A 42 28.19 4.49 0.92
C SER A 42 28.11 3.02 1.27
N LEU A 43 27.80 2.20 0.28
CA LEU A 43 27.80 0.74 0.35
C LEU A 43 28.66 0.19 -0.79
N HIS A 44 29.64 -0.68 -0.48
CA HIS A 44 30.61 -1.19 -1.48
C HIS A 44 31.24 -0.08 -2.34
N ARG A 45 31.69 1.04 -1.72
CA ARG A 45 32.30 2.21 -2.37
C ARG A 45 31.34 2.97 -3.35
N HIS A 46 30.07 2.62 -3.37
CA HIS A 46 29.06 3.35 -4.12
C HIS A 46 28.23 4.19 -3.17
N GLU A 47 28.03 5.44 -3.50
CA GLU A 47 27.15 6.33 -2.76
C GLU A 47 25.69 5.89 -2.95
N LEU A 48 24.94 5.84 -1.84
CA LEU A 48 23.54 5.46 -1.86
C LEU A 48 22.67 6.70 -2.12
N GLU A 49 21.70 6.53 -3.02
CA GLU A 49 20.73 7.57 -3.35
C GLU A 49 19.79 7.84 -2.18
N ILE A 50 19.66 9.12 -1.81
CA ILE A 50 18.68 9.57 -0.83
C ILE A 50 17.37 9.84 -1.57
N VAL A 51 16.28 9.23 -1.10
CA VAL A 51 14.95 9.36 -1.72
C VAL A 51 13.92 9.81 -0.70
N GLU A 52 12.87 10.48 -1.17
CA GLU A 52 11.74 10.89 -0.34
C GLU A 52 10.65 9.82 -0.25
N GLU A 53 10.61 8.91 -1.24
CA GLU A 53 9.72 7.75 -1.25
C GLU A 53 10.44 6.51 -1.78
N VAL A 54 10.07 5.36 -1.25
CA VAL A 54 10.59 4.06 -1.70
C VAL A 54 9.46 3.04 -1.78
N LYS A 55 9.50 2.22 -2.83
CA LYS A 55 8.60 1.06 -2.93
C LYS A 55 9.28 -0.15 -2.26
N TYR A 56 8.73 -0.59 -1.14
CA TYR A 56 9.19 -1.75 -0.39
C TYR A 56 8.08 -2.79 -0.25
N LEU A 57 8.33 -4.01 -0.73
CA LEU A 57 7.36 -5.12 -0.73
C LEU A 57 5.97 -4.72 -1.26
N GLY A 58 5.92 -3.85 -2.28
CA GLY A 58 4.66 -3.40 -2.87
C GLY A 58 3.98 -2.23 -2.16
N ILE A 59 4.48 -1.80 -1.01
CA ILE A 59 4.02 -0.60 -0.29
C ILE A 59 4.92 0.58 -0.67
N ILE A 60 4.34 1.76 -0.78
CA ILE A 60 5.09 3.01 -0.96
C ILE A 60 5.24 3.64 0.41
N ILE A 61 6.49 3.71 0.86
CA ILE A 61 6.85 4.35 2.13
C ILE A 61 7.41 5.74 1.81
N GLN A 62 6.87 6.77 2.45
CA GLN A 62 7.30 8.16 2.29
C GLN A 62 8.01 8.65 3.54
N SER A 63 8.87 9.66 3.38
CA SER A 63 9.67 10.26 4.46
C SER A 63 8.83 10.86 5.60
N ASP A 64 7.57 11.22 5.32
CA ASP A 64 6.62 11.75 6.31
C ASP A 64 5.78 10.67 7.00
N MET A 65 6.02 9.38 6.70
CA MET A 65 5.26 8.22 7.19
C MET A 65 3.74 8.29 6.90
N LYS A 66 3.33 9.12 5.95
CA LYS A 66 1.93 9.17 5.50
C LYS A 66 1.75 8.24 4.32
N PHE A 67 0.76 7.39 4.41
CA PHE A 67 0.44 6.42 3.36
C PHE A 67 -0.67 6.89 2.42
N THR A 68 -1.08 8.17 2.48
CA THR A 68 -2.18 8.71 1.68
C THR A 68 -2.01 8.45 0.17
N ALA A 69 -0.82 8.69 -0.39
CA ALA A 69 -0.57 8.40 -1.81
C ALA A 69 -0.68 6.91 -2.15
N TYR A 70 -0.26 6.03 -1.25
CA TYR A 70 -0.40 4.59 -1.41
C TYR A 70 -1.87 4.17 -1.35
N ILE A 71 -2.63 4.65 -0.34
CA ILE A 71 -4.05 4.38 -0.15
C ILE A 71 -4.84 4.81 -1.38
N GLN A 72 -4.62 6.02 -1.88
CA GLN A 72 -5.30 6.53 -3.08
C GLN A 72 -5.03 5.65 -4.32
N ARG A 73 -3.79 5.19 -4.52
CA ARG A 73 -3.46 4.26 -5.61
C ARG A 73 -4.18 2.92 -5.46
N LYS A 74 -4.31 2.40 -4.23
CA LYS A 74 -5.06 1.16 -3.96
C LYS A 74 -6.55 1.33 -4.19
N LEU A 75 -7.13 2.44 -3.73
CA LEU A 75 -8.52 2.78 -3.98
C LEU A 75 -8.84 2.91 -5.47
N MET A 76 -7.97 3.56 -6.25
CA MET A 76 -8.13 3.66 -7.70
C MET A 76 -8.14 2.26 -8.36
N THR A 77 -7.25 1.36 -7.91
CA THR A 77 -7.18 0.00 -8.43
C THR A 77 -8.44 -0.79 -8.08
N ALA A 78 -8.85 -0.76 -6.80
CA ALA A 78 -10.05 -1.44 -6.33
C ALA A 78 -11.33 -0.89 -7.00
N ASN A 79 -11.46 0.42 -7.19
CA ASN A 79 -12.56 1.04 -7.93
C ASN A 79 -12.62 0.58 -9.38
N ARG A 80 -11.46 0.46 -10.04
CA ARG A 80 -11.39 -0.07 -11.41
C ARG A 80 -11.88 -1.52 -11.47
N GLN A 81 -11.44 -2.36 -10.55
CA GLN A 81 -11.89 -3.76 -10.46
C GLN A 81 -13.39 -3.85 -10.17
N LEU A 82 -13.88 -3.06 -9.22
CA LEU A 82 -15.31 -3.00 -8.93
C LEU A 82 -16.13 -2.58 -10.16
N GLY A 83 -15.65 -1.63 -10.95
CA GLY A 83 -16.26 -1.22 -12.20
C GLY A 83 -16.31 -2.34 -13.25
N VAL A 84 -15.26 -3.16 -13.35
CA VAL A 84 -15.24 -4.35 -14.22
C VAL A 84 -16.26 -5.39 -13.76
N ILE A 85 -16.25 -5.71 -12.46
CA ILE A 85 -17.17 -6.69 -11.85
C ILE A 85 -18.63 -6.26 -12.05
N ARG A 86 -18.95 -4.99 -11.85
CA ARG A 86 -20.28 -4.43 -12.05
C ARG A 86 -20.79 -4.65 -13.48
N ARG A 87 -19.95 -4.44 -14.47
CA ARG A 87 -20.31 -4.64 -15.87
C ARG A 87 -20.44 -6.12 -16.23
N ALA A 88 -19.47 -6.94 -15.80
CA ALA A 88 -19.42 -8.35 -16.14
C ALA A 88 -20.51 -9.18 -15.44
N LEU A 89 -20.81 -8.85 -14.17
CA LEU A 89 -21.70 -9.63 -13.32
C LEU A 89 -23.03 -8.90 -13.03
N TYR A 90 -23.47 -8.02 -13.91
CA TYR A 90 -24.71 -7.26 -13.68
C TYR A 90 -25.91 -8.15 -13.40
N TRP A 91 -26.09 -9.20 -14.20
CA TRP A 91 -27.19 -10.16 -14.10
C TRP A 91 -26.87 -11.40 -13.22
N ALA A 92 -25.66 -11.46 -12.65
CA ALA A 92 -25.27 -12.60 -11.84
C ALA A 92 -25.96 -12.60 -10.47
N PRO A 93 -26.14 -13.76 -9.83
CA PRO A 93 -26.69 -13.86 -8.49
C PRO A 93 -25.75 -13.22 -7.45
N THR A 94 -26.32 -12.83 -6.30
CA THR A 94 -25.61 -12.12 -5.21
C THR A 94 -24.36 -12.85 -4.74
N ASN A 95 -24.43 -14.18 -4.60
CA ASN A 95 -23.28 -14.99 -4.18
C ASN A 95 -22.10 -14.90 -5.15
N ALA A 96 -22.35 -14.90 -6.47
CA ALA A 96 -21.30 -14.73 -7.47
C ALA A 96 -20.70 -13.31 -7.44
N LYS A 97 -21.51 -12.28 -7.23
CA LYS A 97 -21.06 -10.89 -7.08
C LYS A 97 -20.18 -10.74 -5.82
N LEU A 98 -20.63 -11.30 -4.71
CA LEU A 98 -19.88 -11.29 -3.44
C LEU A 98 -18.56 -12.05 -3.56
N LEU A 99 -18.57 -13.22 -4.18
CA LEU A 99 -17.35 -13.99 -4.42
C LEU A 99 -16.35 -13.20 -5.27
N ALA A 100 -16.83 -12.57 -6.37
CA ALA A 100 -15.97 -11.75 -7.22
C ALA A 100 -15.40 -10.53 -6.49
N TYR A 101 -16.18 -9.87 -5.64
CA TYR A 101 -15.69 -8.77 -4.81
C TYR A 101 -14.60 -9.26 -3.83
N ASN A 102 -14.86 -10.34 -3.10
CA ASN A 102 -13.91 -10.89 -2.12
C ASN A 102 -12.61 -11.40 -2.76
N THR A 103 -12.65 -11.86 -4.00
CA THR A 103 -11.45 -12.38 -4.68
C THR A 103 -10.69 -11.33 -5.47
N LEU A 104 -11.35 -10.32 -6.03
CA LEU A 104 -10.74 -9.38 -6.97
C LEU A 104 -10.57 -7.97 -6.40
N CYS A 105 -11.45 -7.51 -5.51
CA CYS A 105 -11.38 -6.16 -4.95
C CYS A 105 -10.77 -6.12 -3.56
N LEU A 106 -11.31 -6.94 -2.65
CA LEU A 106 -10.97 -6.93 -1.24
C LEU A 106 -9.47 -7.14 -0.99
N PRO A 107 -8.75 -8.07 -1.66
CA PRO A 107 -7.32 -8.26 -1.45
C PRO A 107 -6.46 -7.03 -1.77
N HIS A 108 -6.92 -6.12 -2.63
CA HIS A 108 -6.21 -4.87 -2.90
C HIS A 108 -6.28 -3.90 -1.72
N LEU A 109 -7.35 -3.95 -0.93
CA LEU A 109 -7.55 -3.12 0.26
C LEU A 109 -6.91 -3.73 1.50
N GLU A 110 -6.93 -5.06 1.63
CA GLU A 110 -6.41 -5.75 2.80
C GLU A 110 -4.89 -5.98 2.75
N TYR A 111 -4.28 -5.91 1.55
CA TYR A 111 -2.86 -6.16 1.40
C TYR A 111 -2.03 -5.25 2.30
N ALA A 112 -1.34 -5.87 3.27
CA ALA A 112 -0.46 -5.21 4.23
C ALA A 112 -1.16 -4.08 5.04
N ALA A 113 -2.47 -4.22 5.32
CA ALA A 113 -3.26 -3.20 6.02
C ALA A 113 -2.65 -2.79 7.36
N THR A 114 -2.03 -3.72 8.07
CA THR A 114 -1.31 -3.46 9.33
C THR A 114 -0.13 -2.50 9.21
N ALA A 115 0.43 -2.33 7.99
CA ALA A 115 1.57 -1.46 7.76
C ALA A 115 1.15 -0.02 7.37
N TRP A 116 -0.01 0.14 6.73
CA TRP A 116 -0.48 1.42 6.21
C TRP A 116 -1.79 1.91 6.83
N ASP A 117 -2.17 1.36 7.97
CA ASP A 117 -3.41 1.69 8.69
C ASP A 117 -3.67 3.21 8.66
N PRO A 118 -4.81 3.65 8.07
CA PRO A 118 -5.04 5.07 7.82
C PRO A 118 -5.35 5.81 9.13
N SER A 119 -4.54 6.78 9.47
CA SER A 119 -4.78 7.71 10.57
C SER A 119 -5.62 8.93 10.16
N ASN A 120 -5.70 9.21 8.85
CA ASN A 120 -6.40 10.36 8.32
C ASN A 120 -7.90 10.04 8.09
N LYS A 121 -8.79 10.85 8.65
CA LYS A 121 -10.25 10.70 8.50
C LYS A 121 -10.71 10.66 7.04
N LYS A 122 -10.04 11.42 6.16
CA LYS A 122 -10.38 11.42 4.73
C LYS A 122 -10.09 10.07 4.09
N ASP A 123 -8.91 9.50 4.36
CA ASP A 123 -8.53 8.21 3.79
C ASP A 123 -9.43 7.08 4.29
N ILE A 124 -9.82 7.13 5.58
CA ILE A 124 -10.82 6.21 6.17
C ILE A 124 -12.16 6.33 5.42
N SER A 125 -12.67 7.55 5.29
CA SER A 125 -13.94 7.80 4.60
C SER A 125 -13.92 7.34 3.14
N ASP A 126 -12.81 7.55 2.43
CA ASP A 126 -12.66 7.11 1.04
C ASP A 126 -12.69 5.56 0.91
N ILE A 127 -12.10 4.84 1.87
CA ILE A 127 -12.15 3.37 1.95
C ILE A 127 -13.57 2.89 2.25
N GLU A 128 -14.23 3.48 3.25
CA GLU A 128 -15.62 3.16 3.62
C GLU A 128 -16.57 3.40 2.45
N GLN A 129 -16.42 4.52 1.75
CA GLN A 129 -17.24 4.83 0.57
C GLN A 129 -17.13 3.77 -0.52
N LEU A 130 -15.92 3.22 -0.75
CA LEU A 130 -15.72 2.14 -1.72
C LEU A 130 -16.39 0.85 -1.24
N GLN A 131 -16.31 0.53 0.05
CA GLN A 131 -16.98 -0.63 0.64
C GLN A 131 -18.51 -0.49 0.54
N ASP A 132 -19.07 0.68 0.87
CA ASP A 132 -20.50 0.96 0.72
C ASP A 132 -20.99 0.80 -0.73
N GLN A 133 -20.19 1.28 -1.68
CA GLN A 133 -20.51 1.10 -3.10
C GLN A 133 -20.52 -0.38 -3.51
N SER A 134 -19.65 -1.21 -2.93
CA SER A 134 -19.63 -2.64 -3.20
C SER A 134 -20.81 -3.36 -2.57
N VAL A 135 -21.16 -2.99 -1.31
CA VAL A 135 -22.36 -3.52 -0.63
C VAL A 135 -23.61 -3.23 -1.45
N ARG A 136 -23.81 -2.00 -1.89
CA ARG A 136 -24.93 -1.62 -2.76
C ARG A 136 -24.99 -2.45 -4.05
N PHE A 137 -23.85 -2.76 -4.63
CA PHE A 137 -23.80 -3.54 -5.86
C PHE A 137 -24.27 -4.99 -5.68
N TYR A 138 -23.85 -5.69 -4.62
CA TYR A 138 -24.28 -7.08 -4.42
C TYR A 138 -25.59 -7.21 -3.66
N SER A 139 -26.02 -6.19 -2.90
CA SER A 139 -27.31 -6.20 -2.19
C SER A 139 -28.50 -5.73 -3.06
N TRP A 140 -28.25 -5.05 -4.17
CA TRP A 140 -29.32 -4.52 -5.05
C TRP A 140 -30.34 -5.57 -5.52
N TYR A 141 -29.99 -6.84 -5.51
CA TYR A 141 -30.89 -7.90 -5.99
C TYR A 141 -31.79 -8.52 -4.90
N GLN A 142 -31.61 -8.15 -3.64
CA GLN A 142 -32.54 -8.50 -2.58
C GLN A 142 -33.57 -7.38 -2.42
N GLY A 143 -34.42 -7.20 -3.43
CA GLY A 143 -35.53 -6.28 -3.38
C GLY A 143 -36.54 -6.68 -2.31
N GLU A 144 -36.23 -6.39 -1.08
CA GLU A 144 -37.08 -6.20 0.09
C GLU A 144 -36.22 -6.20 1.36
N GLY A 145 -35.92 -5.04 1.90
CA GLY A 145 -35.63 -4.98 3.33
C GLY A 145 -34.36 -4.30 3.83
N TRP A 146 -33.45 -3.78 3.00
CA TRP A 146 -32.18 -3.20 3.53
C TRP A 146 -32.14 -1.66 3.60
N CYS A 147 -33.22 -0.98 3.25
CA CYS A 147 -33.28 0.48 3.30
C CYS A 147 -33.67 1.07 4.67
N ARG A 148 -33.78 0.28 5.74
CA ARG A 148 -34.26 0.75 7.05
C ARG A 148 -33.28 0.66 8.21
N ARG A 149 -32.02 0.33 7.99
CA ARG A 149 -31.06 0.17 9.12
C ARG A 149 -29.82 1.09 9.07
N CYS A 150 -29.78 2.03 8.14
CA CYS A 150 -28.72 3.06 8.08
C CYS A 150 -29.24 4.48 8.36
N GLN A 151 -30.34 4.60 9.09
CA GLN A 151 -30.90 5.90 9.51
C GLN A 151 -31.07 6.03 11.03
N ASP A 152 -30.35 5.23 11.81
CA ASP A 152 -30.24 5.43 13.28
C ASP A 152 -28.80 5.67 13.68
#